data_b37e2ed49ded43756d1988901aaa2f0b
#
_entry.id   b37e2ed49ded43756d1988901aaa2f0b
#
_cell.length_a   1.000
_cell.length_b   1.000
_cell.length_c   1.000
_cell.angle_alpha   90.00
_cell.angle_beta   90.00
_cell.angle_gamma   90.00
#
_symmetry.space_group_name_H-M   'P 1'
#
loop_
_entity.id
_entity.type
_entity.pdbx_description
1 polymer ?
#
loop_
_entity_poly.entity_id
_entity_poly.type
_entity_poly.pdbx_seq_one_letter_code
_entity_poly.pdbx_strand_id
1 'polypeptide(L)'
;MEYALVGIIAIAVHFIVNIDVFVKFKGRKPFSGERYYLFFLLSVIIYHLSDVFWGFLYEAVLFVPLFIDTTVYFIAMASSILFWGYFVYFYLGRKSKTILYLSLAIFLVQIVVIMINFQFPILFTLDPDTCAYAAQWGRYALLVVQIVMYVILAIFSFVDSIRRGSGMKRRYLAVSLFSIFMIVAIALQAIFPLIPMYSYGYLFGICILHTLVVVDEQATQRNELAVAQHQVSYDPLTGAMSKHAYVDAEAIVDDRINKGMMEDFAMVVFDLNNLKDVNDQMGHEAGDQYIIESVRLIEDYFKDIPVYRVGGDEFTIILTGNDYKSRNQLLDDFNRRIDQNKKNNSIILVAAGLADYIRDKDTTIIQIFTRADREMYARKHLLKEQKA
;
A
#
# COMPACT_ATOMS: atom_id res chain seq x y z
N MET A 1 -18.08 35.94 16.72
CA MET A 1 -16.65 35.53 16.76
C MET A 1 -16.44 34.02 17.07
N GLU A 2 -17.13 33.44 18.04
CA GLU A 2 -16.95 32.02 18.40
C GLU A 2 -17.30 31.06 17.24
N TYR A 3 -18.32 31.40 16.47
CA TYR A 3 -18.76 30.63 15.30
C TYR A 3 -17.67 30.52 14.22
N ALA A 4 -17.06 31.65 13.89
CA ALA A 4 -16.00 31.71 12.87
C ALA A 4 -14.73 30.93 13.30
N LEU A 5 -14.42 30.91 14.61
CA LEU A 5 -13.23 30.20 15.11
C LEU A 5 -13.32 28.70 14.89
N VAL A 6 -14.51 28.11 15.07
CA VAL A 6 -14.74 26.67 14.84
C VAL A 6 -14.51 26.31 13.37
N GLY A 7 -15.05 27.12 12.46
CA GLY A 7 -14.87 26.91 11.02
C GLY A 7 -13.39 27.05 10.59
N ILE A 8 -12.66 28.03 11.12
CA ILE A 8 -11.23 28.21 10.82
C ILE A 8 -10.40 27.01 11.29
N ILE A 9 -10.65 26.54 12.54
CA ILE A 9 -9.96 25.35 13.08
C ILE A 9 -10.32 24.12 12.24
N ALA A 10 -11.58 23.95 11.85
CA ALA A 10 -12.03 22.85 11.02
C ALA A 10 -11.33 22.84 9.65
N ILE A 11 -11.19 24.00 9.00
CA ILE A 11 -10.46 24.13 7.74
C ILE A 11 -8.99 23.77 7.91
N ALA A 12 -8.32 24.29 8.95
CA ALA A 12 -6.92 24.02 9.21
C ALA A 12 -6.65 22.51 9.44
N VAL A 13 -7.45 21.88 10.30
CA VAL A 13 -7.34 20.44 10.56
C VAL A 13 -7.66 19.63 9.31
N HIS A 14 -8.68 20.04 8.55
CA HIS A 14 -9.06 19.38 7.31
C HIS A 14 -7.91 19.39 6.27
N PHE A 15 -7.20 20.51 6.13
CA PHE A 15 -6.02 20.61 5.27
C PHE A 15 -4.84 19.76 5.78
N ILE A 16 -4.52 19.86 7.08
CA ILE A 16 -3.40 19.12 7.69
C ILE A 16 -3.61 17.62 7.57
N VAL A 17 -4.81 17.15 7.92
CA VAL A 17 -5.14 15.71 7.90
C VAL A 17 -5.11 15.13 6.49
N ASN A 18 -5.53 15.90 5.47
CA ASN A 18 -5.65 15.40 4.10
C ASN A 18 -4.61 16.01 3.14
N ILE A 19 -3.50 16.51 3.64
CA ILE A 19 -2.47 17.18 2.83
C ILE A 19 -1.94 16.29 1.71
N ASP A 20 -1.85 14.99 1.94
CA ASP A 20 -1.42 13.97 1.00
C ASP A 20 -2.39 13.75 -0.17
N VAL A 21 -3.68 14.09 0.01
CA VAL A 21 -4.69 14.06 -1.06
C VAL A 21 -4.66 15.35 -1.89
N PHE A 22 -4.43 16.51 -1.23
CA PHE A 22 -4.35 17.80 -1.90
C PHE A 22 -3.03 17.99 -2.64
N VAL A 23 -1.91 17.52 -2.04
CA VAL A 23 -0.56 17.61 -2.63
C VAL A 23 -0.16 16.21 -3.10
N LYS A 24 -0.17 16.00 -4.42
CA LYS A 24 0.28 14.72 -4.99
C LYS A 24 1.79 14.56 -4.83
N PHE A 25 2.21 13.80 -3.83
CA PHE A 25 3.61 13.46 -3.67
C PHE A 25 4.10 12.53 -4.80
N LYS A 26 5.32 12.79 -5.31
CA LYS A 26 5.92 11.98 -6.38
C LYS A 26 6.06 10.51 -5.93
N GLY A 27 5.51 9.60 -6.72
CA GLY A 27 5.56 8.14 -6.45
C GLY A 27 4.37 7.56 -5.69
N ARG A 28 3.43 8.37 -5.17
CA ARG A 28 2.21 7.87 -4.55
C ARG A 28 1.21 7.39 -5.63
N LYS A 29 0.74 6.16 -5.49
CA LYS A 29 -0.36 5.64 -6.32
C LYS A 29 -1.71 6.14 -5.78
N PRO A 30 -2.62 6.64 -6.64
CA PRO A 30 -3.95 7.04 -6.20
C PRO A 30 -4.77 5.82 -5.75
N PHE A 31 -5.51 5.93 -4.65
CA PHE A 31 -6.43 4.88 -4.23
C PHE A 31 -7.76 4.94 -5.02
N SER A 32 -8.49 3.82 -5.00
CA SER A 32 -9.78 3.75 -5.72
C SER A 32 -10.77 4.77 -5.17
N GLY A 33 -11.29 5.64 -6.07
CA GLY A 33 -12.22 6.70 -5.69
C GLY A 33 -11.58 8.01 -5.20
N GLU A 34 -10.25 8.14 -5.16
CA GLU A 34 -9.54 9.34 -4.67
C GLU A 34 -10.04 10.65 -5.30
N ARG A 35 -10.34 10.65 -6.59
CA ARG A 35 -10.89 11.83 -7.27
C ARG A 35 -12.20 12.30 -6.65
N TYR A 36 -13.09 11.38 -6.30
CA TYR A 36 -14.38 11.73 -5.68
C TYR A 36 -14.20 12.08 -4.21
N TYR A 37 -13.23 11.48 -3.53
CA TYR A 37 -12.82 11.89 -2.20
C TYR A 37 -12.30 13.33 -2.19
N LEU A 38 -11.47 13.72 -3.15
CA LEU A 38 -11.02 15.11 -3.30
C LEU A 38 -12.19 16.08 -3.51
N PHE A 39 -13.16 15.74 -4.38
CA PHE A 39 -14.35 16.59 -4.58
C PHE A 39 -15.21 16.68 -3.31
N PHE A 40 -15.34 15.58 -2.57
CA PHE A 40 -15.98 15.58 -1.26
C PHE A 40 -15.24 16.53 -0.29
N LEU A 41 -13.94 16.44 -0.16
CA LEU A 41 -13.13 17.31 0.69
C LEU A 41 -13.28 18.79 0.30
N LEU A 42 -13.25 19.10 -1.00
CA LEU A 42 -13.44 20.47 -1.49
C LEU A 42 -14.84 21.00 -1.16
N SER A 43 -15.88 20.17 -1.29
CA SER A 43 -17.24 20.59 -0.91
C SER A 43 -17.37 20.86 0.59
N VAL A 44 -16.69 20.09 1.43
CA VAL A 44 -16.64 20.32 2.88
C VAL A 44 -15.83 21.58 3.24
N ILE A 45 -14.77 21.90 2.51
CA ILE A 45 -14.04 23.17 2.70
C ILE A 45 -14.93 24.37 2.35
N ILE A 46 -15.67 24.30 1.23
CA ILE A 46 -16.62 25.36 0.85
C ILE A 46 -17.71 25.50 1.93
N TYR A 47 -18.20 24.40 2.48
CA TYR A 47 -19.12 24.40 3.59
C TYR A 47 -18.55 25.13 4.82
N HIS A 48 -17.33 24.81 5.25
CA HIS A 48 -16.69 25.46 6.38
C HIS A 48 -16.38 26.95 6.13
N LEU A 49 -15.98 27.30 4.91
CA LEU A 49 -15.78 28.71 4.52
C LEU A 49 -17.06 29.51 4.64
N SER A 50 -18.16 28.97 4.12
CA SER A 50 -19.49 29.59 4.26
C SER A 50 -19.87 29.73 5.75
N ASP A 51 -19.63 28.69 6.57
CA ASP A 51 -19.91 28.73 8.01
C ASP A 51 -19.11 29.86 8.72
N VAL A 52 -17.86 30.10 8.31
CA VAL A 52 -17.02 31.21 8.80
C VAL A 52 -17.55 32.56 8.37
N PHE A 53 -17.84 32.71 7.07
CA PHE A 53 -18.33 33.98 6.51
C PHE A 53 -19.70 34.35 7.02
N TRP A 54 -20.56 33.37 7.24
CA TRP A 54 -21.92 33.58 7.74
C TRP A 54 -21.95 34.40 9.02
N GLY A 55 -21.07 34.09 9.99
CA GLY A 55 -20.97 34.84 11.25
C GLY A 55 -20.60 36.32 11.04
N PHE A 56 -19.64 36.60 10.19
CA PHE A 56 -19.21 37.98 9.88
C PHE A 56 -20.28 38.76 9.13
N LEU A 57 -20.94 38.14 8.15
CA LEU A 57 -21.98 38.78 7.34
C LEU A 57 -23.23 39.07 8.18
N TYR A 58 -23.55 38.15 9.11
CA TYR A 58 -24.65 38.33 10.04
C TYR A 58 -24.41 39.48 11.02
N GLU A 59 -23.23 39.55 11.66
CA GLU A 59 -22.87 40.66 12.58
C GLU A 59 -22.80 42.01 11.83
N ALA A 60 -22.41 42.01 10.56
CA ALA A 60 -22.35 43.23 9.74
C ALA A 60 -23.72 43.62 9.13
N VAL A 61 -24.78 42.86 9.35
CA VAL A 61 -26.14 43.08 8.86
C VAL A 61 -26.16 43.27 7.31
N LEU A 62 -25.43 42.41 6.60
CA LEU A 62 -25.31 42.44 5.13
C LEU A 62 -26.27 41.43 4.48
N PHE A 63 -27.52 41.82 4.25
CA PHE A 63 -28.60 40.95 3.79
C PHE A 63 -28.26 40.17 2.50
N VAL A 64 -27.88 40.86 1.40
CA VAL A 64 -27.61 40.21 0.12
C VAL A 64 -26.43 39.24 0.16
N PRO A 65 -25.24 39.64 0.71
CA PRO A 65 -24.14 38.71 0.91
C PRO A 65 -24.50 37.52 1.80
N LEU A 66 -25.25 37.75 2.88
CA LEU A 66 -25.67 36.68 3.80
C LEU A 66 -26.62 35.68 3.13
N PHE A 67 -27.55 36.17 2.30
CA PHE A 67 -28.47 35.31 1.52
C PHE A 67 -27.68 34.43 0.52
N ILE A 68 -26.72 35.02 -0.18
CA ILE A 68 -25.85 34.30 -1.12
C ILE A 68 -25.03 33.24 -0.38
N ASP A 69 -24.39 33.61 0.73
CA ASP A 69 -23.59 32.70 1.53
C ASP A 69 -24.41 31.53 2.08
N THR A 70 -25.62 31.81 2.63
CA THR A 70 -26.53 30.75 3.08
C THR A 70 -26.92 29.82 1.94
N THR A 71 -27.09 30.34 0.73
CA THR A 71 -27.38 29.51 -0.46
C THR A 71 -26.16 28.63 -0.81
N VAL A 72 -24.93 29.18 -0.79
CA VAL A 72 -23.69 28.43 -1.00
C VAL A 72 -23.52 27.32 0.05
N TYR A 73 -23.83 27.60 1.31
CA TYR A 73 -23.85 26.62 2.39
C TYR A 73 -24.72 25.41 2.05
N PHE A 74 -25.98 25.61 1.59
CA PHE A 74 -26.84 24.50 1.21
C PHE A 74 -26.34 23.76 -0.03
N ILE A 75 -25.76 24.44 -1.02
CA ILE A 75 -25.18 23.83 -2.21
C ILE A 75 -23.96 22.97 -1.83
N ALA A 76 -23.08 23.48 -0.97
CA ALA A 76 -21.90 22.74 -0.49
C ALA A 76 -22.30 21.47 0.27
N MET A 77 -23.34 21.59 1.11
CA MET A 77 -23.91 20.46 1.86
C MET A 77 -24.51 19.39 0.92
N ALA A 78 -25.24 19.79 -0.12
CA ALA A 78 -25.79 18.89 -1.13
C ALA A 78 -24.67 18.20 -1.93
N SER A 79 -23.64 18.97 -2.34
CA SER A 79 -22.49 18.47 -3.10
C SER A 79 -21.67 17.46 -2.32
N SER A 80 -21.50 17.65 -1.00
CA SER A 80 -20.77 16.72 -0.15
C SER A 80 -21.43 15.33 -0.10
N ILE A 81 -22.75 15.25 -0.07
CA ILE A 81 -23.48 13.98 -0.09
C ILE A 81 -23.35 13.28 -1.44
N LEU A 82 -23.42 14.04 -2.54
CA LEU A 82 -23.19 13.51 -3.87
C LEU A 82 -21.81 12.86 -3.97
N PHE A 83 -20.77 13.62 -3.67
CA PHE A 83 -19.39 13.15 -3.79
C PHE A 83 -19.05 12.07 -2.77
N TRP A 84 -19.63 12.10 -1.58
CA TRP A 84 -19.53 11.01 -0.61
C TRP A 84 -20.08 9.69 -1.15
N GLY A 85 -21.28 9.69 -1.74
CA GLY A 85 -21.87 8.50 -2.35
C GLY A 85 -21.05 7.96 -3.52
N TYR A 86 -20.49 8.84 -4.36
CA TYR A 86 -19.59 8.46 -5.45
C TYR A 86 -18.29 7.87 -4.90
N PHE A 87 -17.67 8.51 -3.89
CA PHE A 87 -16.50 7.99 -3.23
C PHE A 87 -16.75 6.59 -2.67
N VAL A 88 -17.81 6.40 -1.90
CA VAL A 88 -18.16 5.10 -1.29
C VAL A 88 -18.33 4.01 -2.36
N TYR A 89 -18.98 4.33 -3.48
CA TYR A 89 -19.14 3.39 -4.59
C TYR A 89 -17.80 2.88 -5.13
N PHE A 90 -16.90 3.80 -5.46
CA PHE A 90 -15.59 3.45 -6.04
C PHE A 90 -14.65 2.86 -5.01
N TYR A 91 -14.61 3.39 -3.79
CA TYR A 91 -13.73 2.94 -2.71
C TYR A 91 -14.05 1.50 -2.26
N LEU A 92 -15.33 1.15 -2.19
CA LEU A 92 -15.76 -0.19 -1.85
C LEU A 92 -15.79 -1.17 -3.05
N GLY A 93 -15.47 -0.73 -4.26
CA GLY A 93 -15.42 -1.56 -5.47
C GLY A 93 -16.77 -2.21 -5.81
N ARG A 94 -17.87 -1.46 -5.71
CA ARG A 94 -19.22 -1.99 -5.88
C ARG A 94 -19.59 -2.24 -7.34
N LYS A 95 -20.34 -3.34 -7.59
CA LYS A 95 -20.89 -3.65 -8.91
C LYS A 95 -22.19 -2.91 -9.19
N SER A 96 -23.08 -2.76 -8.18
CA SER A 96 -24.36 -2.08 -8.34
C SER A 96 -24.20 -0.56 -8.30
N LYS A 97 -24.71 0.13 -9.31
CA LYS A 97 -24.70 1.59 -9.43
C LYS A 97 -25.80 2.28 -8.62
N THR A 98 -26.56 1.56 -7.80
CA THR A 98 -27.70 2.10 -7.04
C THR A 98 -27.31 3.29 -6.17
N ILE A 99 -26.16 3.23 -5.47
CA ILE A 99 -25.66 4.32 -4.63
C ILE A 99 -25.37 5.58 -5.46
N LEU A 100 -24.80 5.44 -6.69
CA LEU A 100 -24.54 6.57 -7.58
C LEU A 100 -25.83 7.27 -7.99
N TYR A 101 -26.81 6.51 -8.46
CA TYR A 101 -28.10 7.08 -8.89
C TYR A 101 -28.88 7.70 -7.73
N LEU A 102 -28.85 7.05 -6.55
CA LEU A 102 -29.51 7.59 -5.36
C LEU A 102 -28.85 8.91 -4.91
N SER A 103 -27.52 8.98 -4.83
CA SER A 103 -26.80 10.20 -4.48
C SER A 103 -27.07 11.34 -5.49
N LEU A 104 -27.09 11.01 -6.79
CA LEU A 104 -27.41 11.99 -7.84
C LEU A 104 -28.86 12.49 -7.72
N ALA A 105 -29.83 11.60 -7.52
CA ALA A 105 -31.21 11.96 -7.35
C ALA A 105 -31.42 12.87 -6.13
N ILE A 106 -30.84 12.53 -4.99
CA ILE A 106 -30.87 13.36 -3.77
C ILE A 106 -30.25 14.73 -4.03
N PHE A 107 -29.11 14.81 -4.71
CA PHE A 107 -28.48 16.07 -5.06
C PHE A 107 -29.39 16.94 -5.95
N LEU A 108 -29.94 16.37 -7.03
CA LEU A 108 -30.82 17.10 -7.93
C LEU A 108 -32.06 17.64 -7.21
N VAL A 109 -32.69 16.84 -6.35
CA VAL A 109 -33.83 17.27 -5.54
C VAL A 109 -33.43 18.44 -4.63
N GLN A 110 -32.27 18.37 -3.96
CA GLN A 110 -31.78 19.46 -3.09
C GLN A 110 -31.56 20.74 -3.90
N ILE A 111 -30.93 20.67 -5.08
CA ILE A 111 -30.72 21.83 -5.94
C ILE A 111 -32.05 22.46 -6.36
N VAL A 112 -33.04 21.64 -6.74
CA VAL A 112 -34.39 22.15 -7.09
C VAL A 112 -35.02 22.86 -5.90
N VAL A 113 -34.96 22.29 -4.70
CA VAL A 113 -35.49 22.91 -3.48
C VAL A 113 -34.77 24.23 -3.14
N ILE A 114 -33.46 24.28 -3.33
CA ILE A 114 -32.67 25.53 -3.15
C ILE A 114 -33.11 26.60 -4.17
N MET A 115 -33.34 26.23 -5.42
CA MET A 115 -33.82 27.16 -6.44
C MET A 115 -35.24 27.68 -6.15
N ILE A 116 -36.13 26.82 -5.65
CA ILE A 116 -37.46 27.22 -5.21
C ILE A 116 -37.41 28.25 -4.08
N ASN A 117 -36.44 28.15 -3.19
CA ASN A 117 -36.27 29.06 -2.04
C ASN A 117 -36.10 30.54 -2.43
N PHE A 118 -35.65 30.83 -3.67
CA PHE A 118 -35.53 32.21 -4.16
C PHE A 118 -36.88 32.90 -4.33
N GLN A 119 -37.95 32.13 -4.63
CA GLN A 119 -39.34 32.66 -4.82
C GLN A 119 -40.25 32.31 -3.64
N PHE A 120 -40.10 31.10 -3.10
CA PHE A 120 -40.89 30.60 -1.99
C PHE A 120 -39.94 30.15 -0.89
N PRO A 121 -39.82 30.89 0.23
CA PRO A 121 -38.84 30.61 1.25
C PRO A 121 -39.18 29.38 2.08
N ILE A 122 -38.89 28.20 1.49
CA ILE A 122 -39.18 26.89 2.10
C ILE A 122 -38.02 26.33 2.92
N LEU A 123 -36.79 26.79 2.69
CA LEU A 123 -35.60 26.35 3.42
C LEU A 123 -35.28 27.28 4.61
N PHE A 124 -35.22 28.56 4.32
CA PHE A 124 -34.94 29.61 5.31
C PHE A 124 -35.53 30.95 4.87
N THR A 125 -35.73 31.82 5.84
CA THR A 125 -35.98 33.24 5.65
C THR A 125 -34.91 34.06 6.32
N LEU A 126 -34.61 35.21 5.75
CA LEU A 126 -33.79 36.27 6.35
C LEU A 126 -34.62 37.53 6.37
N ASP A 127 -34.66 38.19 7.53
CA ASP A 127 -35.30 39.51 7.63
C ASP A 127 -34.42 40.54 6.92
N PRO A 128 -34.97 41.39 6.01
CA PRO A 128 -34.17 42.33 5.24
C PRO A 128 -33.47 43.40 6.07
N ASP A 129 -34.05 43.81 7.22
CA ASP A 129 -33.55 44.91 8.05
C ASP A 129 -32.60 44.42 9.13
N THR A 130 -32.88 43.26 9.73
CA THR A 130 -32.14 42.74 10.87
C THR A 130 -31.25 41.54 10.56
N CYS A 131 -31.39 40.99 9.34
CA CYS A 131 -30.77 39.72 8.93
C CYS A 131 -31.13 38.51 9.81
N ALA A 132 -32.20 38.61 10.61
CA ALA A 132 -32.66 37.54 11.47
C ALA A 132 -32.97 36.26 10.65
N TYR A 133 -32.29 35.17 10.97
CA TYR A 133 -32.46 33.90 10.31
C TYR A 133 -33.56 33.06 10.94
N ALA A 134 -34.47 32.53 10.10
CA ALA A 134 -35.43 31.55 10.56
C ALA A 134 -35.45 30.31 9.64
N ALA A 135 -35.25 29.16 10.24
CA ALA A 135 -35.31 27.87 9.55
C ALA A 135 -36.75 27.53 9.17
N GLN A 136 -36.98 27.09 7.95
CA GLN A 136 -38.27 26.66 7.46
C GLN A 136 -38.37 25.13 7.37
N TRP A 137 -39.57 24.60 7.21
CA TRP A 137 -39.87 23.16 7.21
C TRP A 137 -39.05 22.37 6.18
N GLY A 138 -38.77 22.94 5.02
CA GLY A 138 -38.00 22.29 3.95
C GLY A 138 -36.58 21.99 4.34
N ARG A 139 -35.94 22.82 5.20
CA ARG A 139 -34.64 22.53 5.78
C ARG A 139 -34.67 21.22 6.56
N TYR A 140 -35.64 21.01 7.43
CA TYR A 140 -35.76 19.78 8.20
C TYR A 140 -36.03 18.57 7.32
N ALA A 141 -36.86 18.73 6.26
CA ALA A 141 -37.08 17.68 5.29
C ALA A 141 -35.78 17.26 4.56
N LEU A 142 -34.91 18.23 4.19
CA LEU A 142 -33.60 17.92 3.61
C LEU A 142 -32.67 17.20 4.60
N LEU A 143 -32.65 17.62 5.86
CA LEU A 143 -31.83 16.93 6.88
C LEU A 143 -32.30 15.49 7.09
N VAL A 144 -33.60 15.21 7.09
CA VAL A 144 -34.14 13.84 7.15
C VAL A 144 -33.70 13.00 5.95
N VAL A 145 -33.78 13.52 4.74
CA VAL A 145 -33.31 12.83 3.53
C VAL A 145 -31.82 12.48 3.63
N GLN A 146 -31.02 13.38 4.15
CA GLN A 146 -29.58 13.15 4.39
C GLN A 146 -29.34 12.08 5.44
N ILE A 147 -30.04 12.12 6.58
CA ILE A 147 -29.97 11.07 7.60
C ILE A 147 -30.30 9.71 7.00
N VAL A 148 -31.39 9.60 6.25
CA VAL A 148 -31.78 8.35 5.58
C VAL A 148 -30.65 7.83 4.67
N MET A 149 -30.03 8.70 3.88
CA MET A 149 -28.89 8.30 3.04
C MET A 149 -27.71 7.76 3.87
N TYR A 150 -27.33 8.45 4.94
CA TYR A 150 -26.24 7.99 5.80
C TYR A 150 -26.60 6.71 6.57
N VAL A 151 -27.85 6.52 6.99
CA VAL A 151 -28.33 5.26 7.60
C VAL A 151 -28.23 4.10 6.63
N ILE A 152 -28.67 4.29 5.37
CA ILE A 152 -28.53 3.26 4.34
C ILE A 152 -27.06 2.88 4.14
N LEU A 153 -26.15 3.87 4.03
CA LEU A 153 -24.72 3.63 3.87
C LEU A 153 -24.09 2.96 5.09
N ALA A 154 -24.47 3.38 6.32
CA ALA A 154 -23.98 2.81 7.55
C ALA A 154 -24.36 1.32 7.68
N ILE A 155 -25.65 1.02 7.59
CA ILE A 155 -26.15 -0.36 7.72
C ILE A 155 -25.55 -1.25 6.64
N PHE A 156 -25.55 -0.78 5.42
CA PHE A 156 -25.09 -1.54 4.28
C PHE A 156 -23.57 -1.84 4.37
N SER A 157 -22.77 -0.84 4.76
CA SER A 157 -21.34 -1.01 4.96
C SER A 157 -21.05 -1.89 6.19
N PHE A 158 -21.77 -1.74 7.27
CA PHE A 158 -21.61 -2.56 8.47
C PHE A 158 -21.89 -4.04 8.21
N VAL A 159 -23.04 -4.36 7.57
CA VAL A 159 -23.41 -5.74 7.22
C VAL A 159 -22.37 -6.39 6.31
N ASP A 160 -21.89 -5.66 5.31
CA ASP A 160 -20.85 -6.17 4.42
C ASP A 160 -19.49 -6.34 5.12
N SER A 161 -19.17 -5.52 6.13
CA SER A 161 -17.94 -5.66 6.91
C SER A 161 -17.86 -6.99 7.67
N ILE A 162 -19.01 -7.48 8.13
CA ILE A 162 -19.11 -8.78 8.84
C ILE A 162 -18.91 -9.96 7.88
N ARG A 163 -19.36 -9.82 6.63
CA ARG A 163 -19.38 -10.90 5.62
C ARG A 163 -18.06 -11.06 4.85
N ARG A 164 -17.15 -10.10 4.94
CA ARG A 164 -15.92 -10.06 4.14
C ARG A 164 -14.68 -10.31 4.98
N GLY A 165 -13.61 -10.81 4.31
CA GLY A 165 -12.30 -11.05 4.92
C GLY A 165 -11.62 -9.77 5.43
N SER A 166 -10.57 -9.93 6.23
CA SER A 166 -9.90 -8.88 7.03
C SER A 166 -9.46 -7.64 6.24
N GLY A 167 -8.99 -7.80 5.00
CA GLY A 167 -8.50 -6.68 4.17
C GLY A 167 -9.61 -5.69 3.77
N MET A 168 -10.79 -6.18 3.41
CA MET A 168 -11.93 -5.33 3.03
C MET A 168 -12.70 -4.80 4.24
N LYS A 169 -12.63 -5.48 5.38
CA LYS A 169 -13.39 -5.15 6.60
C LYS A 169 -13.15 -3.72 7.07
N ARG A 170 -11.90 -3.26 7.05
CA ARG A 170 -11.53 -1.90 7.49
C ARG A 170 -12.17 -0.82 6.63
N ARG A 171 -12.19 -1.00 5.30
CA ARG A 171 -12.82 -0.06 4.35
C ARG A 171 -14.30 0.11 4.62
N TYR A 172 -15.02 -0.99 4.81
CA TYR A 172 -16.44 -0.96 5.13
C TYR A 172 -16.72 -0.34 6.51
N LEU A 173 -15.86 -0.63 7.51
CA LEU A 173 -15.97 -0.05 8.84
C LEU A 173 -15.74 1.47 8.83
N ALA A 174 -14.77 1.96 8.05
CA ALA A 174 -14.50 3.40 7.90
C ALA A 174 -15.73 4.16 7.37
N VAL A 175 -16.37 3.64 6.30
CA VAL A 175 -17.59 4.22 5.74
C VAL A 175 -18.75 4.18 6.73
N SER A 176 -18.90 3.07 7.47
CA SER A 176 -19.95 2.92 8.47
C SER A 176 -19.78 3.92 9.62
N LEU A 177 -18.57 4.02 10.19
CA LEU A 177 -18.26 4.96 11.27
C LEU A 177 -18.46 6.41 10.86
N PHE A 178 -17.94 6.81 9.71
CA PHE A 178 -18.17 8.15 9.16
C PHE A 178 -19.66 8.46 9.05
N SER A 179 -20.44 7.51 8.50
CA SER A 179 -21.89 7.69 8.33
C SER A 179 -22.61 7.84 9.67
N ILE A 180 -22.21 7.08 10.70
CA ILE A 180 -22.77 7.20 12.06
C ILE A 180 -22.48 8.58 12.67
N PHE A 181 -21.24 9.08 12.55
CA PHE A 181 -20.90 10.42 13.00
C PHE A 181 -21.73 11.49 12.31
N MET A 182 -21.94 11.38 11.01
CA MET A 182 -22.76 12.32 10.27
C MET A 182 -24.25 12.26 10.68
N ILE A 183 -24.80 11.07 10.92
CA ILE A 183 -26.18 10.93 11.42
C ILE A 183 -26.36 11.70 12.74
N VAL A 184 -25.45 11.50 13.71
CA VAL A 184 -25.50 12.18 15.01
C VAL A 184 -25.36 13.69 14.82
N ALA A 185 -24.40 14.14 14.03
CA ALA A 185 -24.17 15.57 13.79
C ALA A 185 -25.38 16.24 13.12
N ILE A 186 -25.99 15.60 12.11
CA ILE A 186 -27.18 16.13 11.43
C ILE A 186 -28.39 16.17 12.38
N ALA A 187 -28.59 15.16 13.20
CA ALA A 187 -29.65 15.14 14.20
C ALA A 187 -29.50 16.26 15.23
N LEU A 188 -28.28 16.49 15.73
CA LEU A 188 -27.98 17.61 16.61
C LEU A 188 -28.13 18.98 15.92
N GLN A 189 -27.77 19.10 14.64
CA GLN A 189 -27.96 20.32 13.85
C GLN A 189 -29.44 20.64 13.65
N ALA A 190 -30.32 19.64 13.60
CA ALA A 190 -31.76 19.85 13.55
C ALA A 190 -32.33 20.43 14.86
N ILE A 191 -31.77 20.00 16.00
CA ILE A 191 -32.17 20.46 17.35
C ILE A 191 -31.57 21.83 17.64
N PHE A 192 -30.31 22.05 17.26
CA PHE A 192 -29.54 23.27 17.53
C PHE A 192 -29.16 23.99 16.23
N PRO A 193 -30.10 24.71 15.57
CA PRO A 193 -29.88 25.27 14.23
C PRO A 193 -28.71 26.27 14.13
N LEU A 194 -28.40 26.97 15.21
CA LEU A 194 -27.39 28.01 15.29
C LEU A 194 -26.03 27.51 15.81
N ILE A 195 -25.90 26.24 16.17
CA ILE A 195 -24.61 25.65 16.57
C ILE A 195 -24.08 24.83 15.38
N PRO A 196 -22.78 24.94 15.02
CA PRO A 196 -22.24 24.29 13.83
C PRO A 196 -21.98 22.78 14.03
N MET A 197 -23.03 22.04 14.44
CA MET A 197 -22.90 20.59 14.74
C MET A 197 -22.49 19.77 13.50
N TYR A 198 -22.92 20.19 12.34
CA TYR A 198 -22.56 19.56 11.07
C TYR A 198 -21.05 19.70 10.79
N SER A 199 -20.44 20.85 11.13
CA SER A 199 -18.99 21.08 11.02
C SER A 199 -18.19 20.14 11.91
N TYR A 200 -18.63 19.89 13.14
CA TYR A 200 -18.02 18.89 14.02
C TYR A 200 -18.14 17.48 13.46
N GLY A 201 -19.31 17.14 12.87
CA GLY A 201 -19.52 15.85 12.20
C GLY A 201 -18.52 15.60 11.08
N TYR A 202 -18.30 16.58 10.20
CA TYR A 202 -17.29 16.49 9.17
C TYR A 202 -15.89 16.39 9.74
N LEU A 203 -15.52 17.23 10.71
CA LEU A 203 -14.19 17.25 11.29
C LEU A 203 -13.81 15.89 11.88
N PHE A 204 -14.61 15.38 12.81
CA PHE A 204 -14.34 14.08 13.45
C PHE A 204 -14.47 12.92 12.46
N GLY A 205 -15.50 12.94 11.61
CA GLY A 205 -15.74 11.90 10.64
C GLY A 205 -14.60 11.78 9.63
N ILE A 206 -14.07 12.91 9.13
CA ILE A 206 -12.95 12.94 8.19
C ILE A 206 -11.64 12.49 8.86
N CYS A 207 -11.37 12.89 10.11
CA CYS A 207 -10.20 12.41 10.82
C CYS A 207 -10.19 10.88 10.96
N ILE A 208 -11.32 10.28 11.33
CA ILE A 208 -11.47 8.83 11.44
C ILE A 208 -11.33 8.17 10.08
N LEU A 209 -12.03 8.71 9.06
CA LEU A 209 -11.99 8.20 7.71
C LEU A 209 -10.55 8.21 7.16
N HIS A 210 -9.86 9.35 7.28
CA HIS A 210 -8.47 9.49 6.82
C HIS A 210 -7.56 8.47 7.49
N THR A 211 -7.62 8.36 8.83
CA THR A 211 -6.80 7.39 9.58
C THR A 211 -7.02 5.96 9.08
N LEU A 212 -8.27 5.56 8.88
CA LEU A 212 -8.60 4.21 8.44
C LEU A 212 -8.23 3.96 6.97
N VAL A 213 -8.44 4.95 6.08
CA VAL A 213 -8.09 4.85 4.65
C VAL A 213 -6.58 4.83 4.45
N VAL A 214 -5.85 5.75 5.10
CA VAL A 214 -4.39 5.85 4.95
C VAL A 214 -3.68 4.62 5.53
N VAL A 215 -4.13 4.15 6.70
CA VAL A 215 -3.55 2.93 7.32
C VAL A 215 -3.79 1.70 6.45
N ASP A 216 -5.00 1.55 5.86
CA ASP A 216 -5.31 0.44 4.96
C ASP A 216 -4.47 0.48 3.68
N GLU A 217 -4.32 1.65 3.09
CA GLU A 217 -3.51 1.84 1.88
C GLU A 217 -2.02 1.57 2.13
N GLN A 218 -1.46 2.09 3.23
CA GLN A 218 -0.08 1.82 3.61
C GLN A 218 0.17 0.33 3.86
N ALA A 219 -0.76 -0.36 4.51
CA ALA A 219 -0.66 -1.80 4.74
C ALA A 219 -0.67 -2.58 3.41
N THR A 220 -1.53 -2.20 2.47
CA THR A 220 -1.62 -2.82 1.14
C THR A 220 -0.33 -2.60 0.35
N GLN A 221 0.18 -1.36 0.29
CA GLN A 221 1.43 -1.02 -0.40
C GLN A 221 2.64 -1.73 0.20
N ARG A 222 2.73 -1.84 1.53
CA ARG A 222 3.80 -2.61 2.19
C ARG A 222 3.76 -4.08 1.81
N ASN A 223 2.57 -4.68 1.77
CA ASN A 223 2.41 -6.08 1.38
C ASN A 223 2.78 -6.29 -0.10
N GLU A 224 2.33 -5.40 -1.01
CA GLU A 224 2.69 -5.48 -2.42
C GLU A 224 4.22 -5.34 -2.62
N LEU A 225 4.85 -4.41 -1.90
CA LEU A 225 6.29 -4.22 -1.94
C LEU A 225 7.05 -5.45 -1.39
N ALA A 226 6.59 -6.01 -0.26
CA ALA A 226 7.19 -7.19 0.34
C ALA A 226 7.10 -8.41 -0.60
N VAL A 227 5.94 -8.61 -1.26
CA VAL A 227 5.76 -9.67 -2.25
C VAL A 227 6.65 -9.45 -3.47
N ALA A 228 6.72 -8.22 -3.99
CA ALA A 228 7.58 -7.89 -5.12
C ALA A 228 9.06 -8.09 -4.78
N GLN A 229 9.51 -7.67 -3.59
CA GLN A 229 10.87 -7.90 -3.12
C GLN A 229 11.19 -9.39 -2.96
N HIS A 230 10.25 -10.17 -2.40
CA HIS A 230 10.43 -11.61 -2.29
C HIS A 230 10.57 -12.27 -3.66
N GLN A 231 9.71 -11.92 -4.64
CA GLN A 231 9.80 -12.44 -6.01
C GLN A 231 11.10 -12.07 -6.74
N VAL A 232 11.70 -10.93 -6.41
CA VAL A 232 12.98 -10.51 -6.97
C VAL A 232 14.16 -11.17 -6.27
N SER A 233 14.04 -11.45 -4.96
CA SER A 233 15.13 -11.97 -4.13
C SER A 233 15.31 -13.49 -4.18
N TYR A 234 14.27 -14.24 -4.61
CA TYR A 234 14.34 -15.70 -4.68
C TYR A 234 14.15 -16.22 -6.09
N ASP A 235 14.88 -17.28 -6.44
CA ASP A 235 14.71 -18.01 -7.69
C ASP A 235 13.42 -18.86 -7.64
N PRO A 236 12.50 -18.71 -8.61
CA PRO A 236 11.19 -19.36 -8.56
C PRO A 236 11.24 -20.89 -8.74
N LEU A 237 12.32 -21.42 -9.35
CA LEU A 237 12.48 -22.85 -9.57
C LEU A 237 13.01 -23.57 -8.31
N THR A 238 14.04 -22.99 -7.69
CA THR A 238 14.82 -23.65 -6.65
C THR A 238 14.49 -23.19 -5.23
N GLY A 239 13.94 -21.98 -5.09
CA GLY A 239 13.80 -21.31 -3.79
C GLY A 239 15.09 -20.72 -3.24
N ALA A 240 16.24 -20.93 -3.89
CA ALA A 240 17.50 -20.28 -3.55
C ALA A 240 17.43 -18.76 -3.76
N MET A 241 18.39 -18.01 -3.24
CA MET A 241 18.49 -16.59 -3.51
C MET A 241 18.74 -16.35 -5.01
N SER A 242 18.08 -15.32 -5.56
CA SER A 242 18.20 -14.99 -6.98
C SER A 242 19.53 -14.32 -7.33
N LYS A 243 19.81 -14.22 -8.64
CA LYS A 243 20.93 -13.42 -9.16
C LYS A 243 20.85 -11.95 -8.70
N HIS A 244 19.63 -11.40 -8.55
CA HIS A 244 19.46 -10.02 -8.07
C HIS A 244 19.92 -9.89 -6.61
N ALA A 245 19.51 -10.83 -5.77
CA ALA A 245 19.96 -10.87 -4.39
C ALA A 245 21.51 -11.07 -4.26
N TYR A 246 22.11 -11.80 -5.20
CA TYR A 246 23.58 -11.90 -5.28
C TYR A 246 24.24 -10.55 -5.59
N VAL A 247 23.72 -9.79 -6.56
CA VAL A 247 24.23 -8.45 -6.90
C VAL A 247 24.14 -7.48 -5.72
N ASP A 248 23.04 -7.56 -4.95
CA ASP A 248 22.91 -6.77 -3.71
C ASP A 248 23.95 -7.17 -2.65
N ALA A 249 24.17 -8.49 -2.46
CA ALA A 249 25.19 -9.00 -1.55
C ALA A 249 26.60 -8.60 -1.99
N GLU A 250 26.89 -8.67 -3.29
CA GLU A 250 28.15 -8.23 -3.90
C GLU A 250 28.42 -6.75 -3.58
N ALA A 251 27.45 -5.87 -3.78
CA ALA A 251 27.59 -4.45 -3.50
C ALA A 251 27.90 -4.17 -2.01
N ILE A 252 27.25 -4.93 -1.10
CA ILE A 252 27.49 -4.81 0.35
C ILE A 252 28.91 -5.27 0.72
N VAL A 253 29.38 -6.37 0.14
CA VAL A 253 30.74 -6.91 0.41
C VAL A 253 31.79 -5.94 -0.14
N ASP A 254 31.62 -5.44 -1.35
CA ASP A 254 32.55 -4.48 -1.96
C ASP A 254 32.62 -3.17 -1.17
N ASP A 255 31.50 -2.66 -0.67
CA ASP A 255 31.49 -1.47 0.21
C ASP A 255 32.27 -1.71 1.50
N ARG A 256 32.14 -2.90 2.11
CA ARG A 256 32.89 -3.27 3.33
C ARG A 256 34.38 -3.45 3.06
N ILE A 257 34.76 -4.06 1.94
CA ILE A 257 36.17 -4.19 1.52
C ILE A 257 36.78 -2.79 1.37
N ASN A 258 36.12 -1.90 0.62
CA ASN A 258 36.59 -0.54 0.35
C ASN A 258 36.73 0.33 1.62
N LYS A 259 35.90 0.07 2.63
CA LYS A 259 35.97 0.75 3.95
C LYS A 259 36.96 0.11 4.92
N GLY A 260 37.63 -1.00 4.53
CA GLY A 260 38.51 -1.76 5.41
C GLY A 260 37.78 -2.43 6.59
N MET A 261 36.45 -2.61 6.48
CA MET A 261 35.59 -3.19 7.52
C MET A 261 35.26 -4.66 7.26
N MET A 262 35.77 -5.24 6.18
CA MET A 262 35.51 -6.64 5.87
C MET A 262 36.32 -7.58 6.74
N GLU A 263 35.60 -8.51 7.39
CA GLU A 263 36.22 -9.65 8.08
C GLU A 263 36.65 -10.72 7.06
N ASP A 264 37.40 -11.73 7.54
CA ASP A 264 37.80 -12.87 6.71
C ASP A 264 36.57 -13.64 6.23
N PHE A 265 36.50 -13.94 4.94
CA PHE A 265 35.46 -14.71 4.31
C PHE A 265 35.98 -15.52 3.13
N ALA A 266 35.22 -16.50 2.69
CA ALA A 266 35.46 -17.25 1.47
C ALA A 266 34.25 -17.32 0.59
N MET A 267 34.44 -17.55 -0.68
CA MET A 267 33.38 -17.88 -1.64
C MET A 267 33.51 -19.32 -2.11
N VAL A 268 32.36 -19.97 -2.30
CA VAL A 268 32.30 -21.24 -3.04
C VAL A 268 31.42 -21.03 -4.26
N VAL A 269 31.94 -21.39 -5.41
CA VAL A 269 31.20 -21.43 -6.69
C VAL A 269 30.89 -22.87 -7.02
N PHE A 270 29.64 -23.14 -7.44
CA PHE A 270 29.15 -24.45 -7.82
C PHE A 270 28.65 -24.42 -9.27
N ASP A 271 28.86 -25.53 -9.98
CA ASP A 271 28.34 -25.73 -11.34
C ASP A 271 27.80 -27.16 -11.46
N LEU A 272 26.59 -27.28 -12.02
CA LEU A 272 25.92 -28.55 -12.21
C LEU A 272 26.44 -29.26 -13.47
N ASN A 273 27.06 -30.42 -13.28
CA ASN A 273 27.63 -31.17 -14.39
C ASN A 273 26.54 -31.88 -15.20
N ASN A 274 26.67 -31.85 -16.53
CA ASN A 274 25.84 -32.62 -17.45
C ASN A 274 24.34 -32.22 -17.50
N LEU A 275 23.95 -31.03 -17.01
CA LEU A 275 22.57 -30.55 -17.09
C LEU A 275 22.02 -30.56 -18.53
N LYS A 276 22.87 -30.20 -19.52
CA LYS A 276 22.48 -30.26 -20.92
C LYS A 276 22.15 -31.70 -21.36
N ASP A 277 22.98 -32.68 -20.97
CA ASP A 277 22.76 -34.09 -21.33
C ASP A 277 21.45 -34.61 -20.70
N VAL A 278 21.15 -34.21 -19.46
CA VAL A 278 19.88 -34.54 -18.79
C VAL A 278 18.69 -33.94 -19.55
N ASN A 279 18.78 -32.67 -19.94
CA ASN A 279 17.73 -31.99 -20.72
C ASN A 279 17.52 -32.67 -22.09
N ASP A 280 18.62 -33.01 -22.79
CA ASP A 280 18.56 -33.58 -24.14
C ASP A 280 18.03 -35.04 -24.13
N GLN A 281 18.30 -35.81 -23.07
CA GLN A 281 17.90 -37.22 -22.96
C GLN A 281 16.53 -37.40 -22.26
N MET A 282 16.22 -36.59 -21.26
CA MET A 282 15.07 -36.81 -20.36
C MET A 282 14.07 -35.65 -20.37
N GLY A 283 14.36 -34.57 -21.11
CA GLY A 283 13.51 -33.39 -21.20
C GLY A 283 13.74 -32.34 -20.12
N HIS A 284 13.19 -31.14 -20.32
CA HIS A 284 13.39 -30.00 -19.44
C HIS A 284 12.84 -30.19 -18.02
N GLU A 285 11.74 -30.93 -17.86
CA GLU A 285 11.19 -31.22 -16.52
C GLU A 285 12.18 -32.02 -15.66
N ALA A 286 12.90 -32.98 -16.27
CA ALA A 286 13.95 -33.75 -15.59
C ALA A 286 15.16 -32.85 -15.25
N GLY A 287 15.50 -31.91 -16.15
CA GLY A 287 16.54 -30.91 -15.87
C GLY A 287 16.18 -29.97 -14.72
N ASP A 288 14.95 -29.52 -14.67
CA ASP A 288 14.45 -28.68 -13.55
C ASP A 288 14.52 -29.46 -12.22
N GLN A 289 14.11 -30.72 -12.21
CA GLN A 289 14.21 -31.57 -11.03
C GLN A 289 15.68 -31.78 -10.61
N TYR A 290 16.57 -31.98 -11.59
CA TYR A 290 18.02 -32.10 -11.35
C TYR A 290 18.59 -30.85 -10.69
N ILE A 291 18.18 -29.65 -11.15
CA ILE A 291 18.58 -28.37 -10.56
C ILE A 291 18.10 -28.28 -9.11
N ILE A 292 16.81 -28.58 -8.85
CA ILE A 292 16.20 -28.55 -7.50
C ILE A 292 16.94 -29.49 -6.54
N GLU A 293 17.19 -30.73 -6.94
CA GLU A 293 17.87 -31.71 -6.11
C GLU A 293 19.33 -31.34 -5.84
N SER A 294 20.02 -30.73 -6.84
CA SER A 294 21.38 -30.23 -6.66
C SER A 294 21.47 -29.09 -5.67
N VAL A 295 20.53 -28.15 -5.70
CA VAL A 295 20.46 -27.04 -4.73
C VAL A 295 20.21 -27.59 -3.32
N ARG A 296 19.26 -28.50 -3.16
CA ARG A 296 18.99 -29.15 -1.85
C ARG A 296 20.26 -29.84 -1.31
N LEU A 297 21.04 -30.49 -2.17
CA LEU A 297 22.29 -31.08 -1.76
C LEU A 297 23.31 -30.04 -1.29
N ILE A 298 23.39 -28.88 -1.94
CA ILE A 298 24.25 -27.78 -1.48
C ILE A 298 23.76 -27.28 -0.13
N GLU A 299 22.48 -27.01 0.05
CA GLU A 299 21.85 -26.53 1.30
C GLU A 299 22.04 -27.52 2.46
N ASP A 300 22.02 -28.81 2.22
CA ASP A 300 22.24 -29.85 3.24
C ASP A 300 23.66 -29.82 3.85
N TYR A 301 24.66 -29.45 3.06
CA TYR A 301 26.05 -29.35 3.50
C TYR A 301 26.42 -27.95 4.01
N PHE A 302 25.84 -26.92 3.44
CA PHE A 302 26.06 -25.51 3.79
C PHE A 302 24.83 -24.92 4.49
N LYS A 303 24.43 -25.55 5.61
CA LYS A 303 23.22 -25.21 6.36
C LYS A 303 23.24 -23.74 6.84
N ASP A 304 22.07 -23.11 6.76
CA ASP A 304 21.87 -21.72 7.19
C ASP A 304 22.68 -20.66 6.41
N ILE A 305 23.37 -21.06 5.32
CA ILE A 305 24.13 -20.17 4.45
C ILE A 305 23.28 -19.88 3.20
N PRO A 306 23.06 -18.60 2.85
CA PRO A 306 22.33 -18.26 1.64
C PRO A 306 23.01 -18.82 0.38
N VAL A 307 22.30 -19.64 -0.38
CA VAL A 307 22.72 -20.12 -1.70
C VAL A 307 22.15 -19.20 -2.76
N TYR A 308 22.99 -18.63 -3.61
CA TYR A 308 22.62 -17.73 -4.69
C TYR A 308 22.68 -18.45 -6.04
N ARG A 309 21.61 -18.38 -6.84
CA ARG A 309 21.62 -18.84 -8.23
C ARG A 309 22.07 -17.69 -9.14
N VAL A 310 23.29 -17.76 -9.65
CA VAL A 310 23.90 -16.69 -10.45
C VAL A 310 23.77 -16.92 -11.97
N GLY A 311 23.56 -18.17 -12.37
CA GLY A 311 23.35 -18.60 -13.75
C GLY A 311 22.31 -19.71 -13.86
N GLY A 312 22.18 -20.35 -15.02
CA GLY A 312 21.25 -21.47 -15.23
C GLY A 312 21.57 -22.68 -14.37
N ASP A 313 22.84 -23.06 -14.35
CA ASP A 313 23.48 -24.21 -13.66
C ASP A 313 24.54 -23.79 -12.65
N GLU A 314 24.69 -22.47 -12.41
CA GLU A 314 25.73 -21.90 -11.56
C GLU A 314 25.14 -21.37 -10.25
N PHE A 315 25.77 -21.72 -9.12
CA PHE A 315 25.38 -21.26 -7.79
C PHE A 315 26.61 -20.77 -7.02
N THR A 316 26.40 -19.92 -6.03
CA THR A 316 27.48 -19.43 -5.16
C THR A 316 26.98 -19.22 -3.73
N ILE A 317 27.92 -19.30 -2.78
CA ILE A 317 27.73 -18.96 -1.37
C ILE A 317 28.87 -18.12 -0.87
N ILE A 318 28.61 -17.33 0.19
CA ILE A 318 29.61 -16.51 0.88
C ILE A 318 29.72 -17.03 2.32
N LEU A 319 30.88 -17.57 2.68
CA LEU A 319 31.17 -18.13 3.98
C LEU A 319 31.83 -17.10 4.90
N THR A 320 31.16 -16.80 6.01
CA THR A 320 31.66 -15.84 7.02
C THR A 320 31.70 -16.46 8.41
N GLY A 321 32.36 -15.82 9.35
CA GLY A 321 32.33 -16.22 10.76
C GLY A 321 32.79 -17.67 11.04
N ASN A 322 31.89 -18.48 11.61
CA ASN A 322 32.21 -19.89 11.93
C ASN A 322 32.28 -20.77 10.68
N ASP A 323 31.45 -20.49 9.69
CA ASP A 323 31.41 -21.24 8.42
C ASP A 323 32.70 -21.00 7.62
N TYR A 324 33.23 -19.79 7.66
CA TYR A 324 34.54 -19.49 7.12
C TYR A 324 35.64 -20.33 7.81
N LYS A 325 35.61 -20.47 9.13
CA LYS A 325 36.62 -21.27 9.87
C LYS A 325 36.57 -22.73 9.49
N SER A 326 35.41 -23.28 9.21
CA SER A 326 35.21 -24.69 8.82
C SER A 326 35.15 -24.91 7.31
N ARG A 327 35.40 -23.90 6.49
CA ARG A 327 35.18 -23.88 5.03
C ARG A 327 35.82 -25.05 4.28
N ASN A 328 37.09 -25.40 4.62
CA ASN A 328 37.75 -26.50 3.96
C ASN A 328 37.13 -27.85 4.29
N GLN A 329 36.73 -28.05 5.54
CA GLN A 329 36.07 -29.29 5.97
C GLN A 329 34.68 -29.40 5.29
N LEU A 330 33.91 -28.31 5.24
CA LEU A 330 32.59 -28.29 4.56
C LEU A 330 32.73 -28.63 3.07
N LEU A 331 33.72 -28.06 2.39
CA LEU A 331 33.98 -28.35 0.98
C LEU A 331 34.46 -29.79 0.78
N ASP A 332 35.33 -30.32 1.65
CA ASP A 332 35.81 -31.70 1.57
C ASP A 332 34.69 -32.71 1.80
N ASP A 333 33.80 -32.45 2.76
CA ASP A 333 32.62 -33.28 3.04
C ASP A 333 31.66 -33.29 1.86
N PHE A 334 31.39 -32.12 1.27
CA PHE A 334 30.59 -31.98 0.06
C PHE A 334 31.23 -32.73 -1.12
N ASN A 335 32.51 -32.53 -1.38
CA ASN A 335 33.24 -33.20 -2.46
C ASN A 335 33.26 -34.71 -2.31
N ARG A 336 33.42 -35.22 -1.09
CA ARG A 336 33.33 -36.68 -0.81
C ARG A 336 31.93 -37.24 -1.18
N ARG A 337 30.90 -36.49 -0.88
CA ARG A 337 29.52 -36.87 -1.30
C ARG A 337 29.36 -36.92 -2.80
N ILE A 338 29.88 -35.93 -3.51
CA ILE A 338 29.87 -35.90 -4.99
C ILE A 338 30.65 -37.10 -5.57
N ASP A 339 31.82 -37.45 -4.99
CA ASP A 339 32.59 -38.61 -5.42
C ASP A 339 31.85 -39.94 -5.17
N GLN A 340 31.07 -40.04 -4.08
CA GLN A 340 30.18 -41.17 -3.83
C GLN A 340 29.05 -41.23 -4.84
N ASN A 341 28.41 -40.09 -5.15
CA ASN A 341 27.39 -40.00 -6.17
C ASN A 341 27.92 -40.47 -7.51
N LYS A 342 29.13 -40.08 -7.90
CA LYS A 342 29.78 -40.51 -9.15
C LYS A 342 30.02 -42.03 -9.16
N LYS A 343 30.53 -42.58 -8.07
CA LYS A 343 30.77 -44.05 -7.93
C LYS A 343 29.47 -44.86 -8.04
N ASN A 344 28.37 -44.28 -7.55
CA ASN A 344 27.04 -44.91 -7.55
C ASN A 344 26.24 -44.63 -8.84
N ASN A 345 26.87 -44.02 -9.86
CA ASN A 345 26.20 -43.62 -11.10
C ASN A 345 24.98 -42.68 -10.89
N SER A 346 24.99 -41.87 -9.84
CA SER A 346 23.97 -40.85 -9.64
C SER A 346 24.10 -39.76 -10.71
N ILE A 347 22.95 -39.24 -11.14
CA ILE A 347 22.93 -38.12 -12.08
C ILE A 347 23.37 -36.80 -11.44
N ILE A 348 23.25 -36.67 -10.08
CA ILE A 348 23.56 -35.45 -9.34
C ILE A 348 25.07 -35.34 -9.14
N LEU A 349 25.69 -34.55 -10.00
CA LEU A 349 27.10 -34.26 -9.98
C LEU A 349 27.31 -32.73 -10.01
N VAL A 350 27.87 -32.19 -8.92
CA VAL A 350 28.08 -30.75 -8.76
C VAL A 350 29.57 -30.52 -8.53
N ALA A 351 30.20 -29.71 -9.39
CA ALA A 351 31.56 -29.24 -9.19
C ALA A 351 31.58 -28.05 -8.24
N ALA A 352 32.50 -28.00 -7.29
CA ALA A 352 32.62 -26.90 -6.36
C ALA A 352 34.08 -26.43 -6.27
N GLY A 353 34.27 -25.11 -6.20
CA GLY A 353 35.59 -24.47 -5.99
C GLY A 353 35.50 -23.36 -4.97
N LEU A 354 36.52 -23.24 -4.13
CA LEU A 354 36.60 -22.28 -3.01
C LEU A 354 37.76 -21.32 -3.19
N ALA A 355 37.55 -20.07 -2.84
CA ALA A 355 38.63 -19.10 -2.68
C ALA A 355 38.40 -18.19 -1.47
N ASP A 356 39.49 -17.92 -0.76
CA ASP A 356 39.52 -17.00 0.37
C ASP A 356 39.68 -15.56 -0.08
N TYR A 357 39.07 -14.64 0.65
CA TYR A 357 39.39 -13.22 0.58
C TYR A 357 40.82 -12.98 1.09
N ILE A 358 41.60 -12.26 0.31
CA ILE A 358 42.98 -11.89 0.66
C ILE A 358 43.02 -10.41 0.96
N ARG A 359 43.13 -10.06 2.26
CA ARG A 359 43.20 -8.66 2.70
C ARG A 359 44.39 -7.97 2.02
N ASP A 360 44.23 -6.70 1.72
CA ASP A 360 45.22 -5.83 1.05
C ASP A 360 45.55 -6.22 -0.43
N LYS A 361 44.93 -7.28 -0.94
CA LYS A 361 45.05 -7.69 -2.33
C LYS A 361 43.76 -7.59 -3.11
N ASP A 362 42.70 -8.08 -2.50
CA ASP A 362 41.36 -8.07 -3.14
C ASP A 362 40.66 -6.75 -2.86
N THR A 363 40.19 -6.09 -3.92
CA THR A 363 39.46 -4.82 -3.88
C THR A 363 37.99 -4.97 -4.20
N THR A 364 37.60 -6.11 -4.80
CA THR A 364 36.21 -6.45 -5.15
C THR A 364 35.98 -7.95 -4.97
N ILE A 365 34.72 -8.30 -4.66
CA ILE A 365 34.28 -9.71 -4.52
C ILE A 365 34.47 -10.50 -5.83
N ILE A 366 34.40 -9.85 -6.98
CA ILE A 366 34.59 -10.50 -8.30
C ILE A 366 35.97 -11.15 -8.43
N GLN A 367 36.99 -10.64 -7.74
CA GLN A 367 38.33 -11.22 -7.76
C GLN A 367 38.36 -12.57 -7.00
N ILE A 368 37.62 -12.65 -5.91
CA ILE A 368 37.45 -13.88 -5.13
C ILE A 368 36.63 -14.88 -5.93
N PHE A 369 35.48 -14.43 -6.51
CA PHE A 369 34.65 -15.23 -7.38
C PHE A 369 35.48 -15.86 -8.52
N THR A 370 36.28 -15.07 -9.21
CA THR A 370 37.11 -15.55 -10.33
C THR A 370 38.10 -16.63 -9.92
N ARG A 371 38.64 -16.55 -8.68
CA ARG A 371 39.53 -17.61 -8.18
C ARG A 371 38.76 -18.89 -7.80
N ALA A 372 37.58 -18.73 -7.15
CA ALA A 372 36.74 -19.85 -6.82
C ALA A 372 36.18 -20.55 -8.08
N ASP A 373 35.83 -19.80 -9.10
CA ASP A 373 35.38 -20.31 -10.39
C ASP A 373 36.47 -21.15 -11.08
N ARG A 374 37.73 -20.69 -11.03
CA ARG A 374 38.87 -21.47 -11.57
C ARG A 374 39.06 -22.82 -10.87
N GLU A 375 38.92 -22.85 -9.55
CA GLU A 375 39.01 -24.10 -8.77
C GLU A 375 37.81 -25.01 -9.09
N MET A 376 36.61 -24.46 -9.21
CA MET A 376 35.42 -25.18 -9.60
C MET A 376 35.57 -25.78 -11.01
N TYR A 377 36.09 -25.03 -11.98
CA TYR A 377 36.35 -25.51 -13.33
C TYR A 377 37.36 -26.68 -13.38
N ALA A 378 38.44 -26.59 -12.57
CA ALA A 378 39.37 -27.71 -12.43
C ALA A 378 38.69 -28.97 -11.89
N ARG A 379 37.85 -28.81 -10.86
CA ARG A 379 37.03 -29.91 -10.31
C ARG A 379 36.04 -30.48 -11.33
N LYS A 380 35.42 -29.64 -12.12
CA LYS A 380 34.50 -30.02 -13.20
C LYS A 380 35.17 -30.96 -14.20
N HIS A 381 36.42 -30.69 -14.61
CA HIS A 381 37.20 -31.55 -15.49
C HIS A 381 37.48 -32.91 -14.85
N LEU A 382 37.91 -32.96 -13.60
CA LEU A 382 38.15 -34.22 -12.89
C LEU A 382 36.90 -35.08 -12.77
N LEU A 383 35.73 -34.46 -12.63
CA LEU A 383 34.45 -35.19 -12.64
C LEU A 383 34.08 -35.76 -14.02
N LYS A 384 34.56 -35.16 -15.13
CA LYS A 384 34.32 -35.63 -16.50
C LYS A 384 35.32 -36.71 -16.95
N GLU A 385 36.60 -36.61 -16.65
CA GLU A 385 37.65 -37.48 -17.19
C GLU A 385 37.61 -38.95 -16.76
N GLN A 386 36.91 -39.27 -15.68
CA GLN A 386 36.81 -40.68 -15.23
C GLN A 386 35.63 -41.45 -15.83
N LYS A 387 35.01 -40.98 -16.94
CA LYS A 387 34.00 -41.71 -17.72
C LYS A 387 34.57 -42.50 -18.91
N ALA A 388 35.92 -42.63 -19.03
CA ALA A 388 36.57 -43.42 -20.06
C ALA A 388 36.89 -44.84 -19.58
#